data_e675ea1a900ea75fcab7f64c6eb23f78
#
_entry.id   e675ea1a900ea75fcab7f64c6eb23f78
#
_cell.length_a   1.000
_cell.length_b   1.000
_cell.length_c   1.000
_cell.angle_alpha   90.00
_cell.angle_beta   90.00
_cell.angle_gamma   90.00
#
_symmetry.space_group_name_H-M   'P 1'
#
loop_
_entity.id
_entity.type
_entity.pdbx_description
1 polymer ?
#
loop_
_entity_poly.entity_id
_entity_poly.type
_entity_poly.pdbx_seq_one_letter_code
_entity_poly.pdbx_strand_id
1 'polypeptide(L)'
;LYHPAYHRQKGVDKNGNSGCQTEERGETMKLRHLFFACSGVFVMMFSLLLLVVIVFSDEEDGGSGGNLIYGGVSVSQEVLAHKPMLEKHAREYGIEEYLNVLLAIIQVESGGTLEDVMQSSESLGLPPNSLSTEESIKQGCKYFSELLAAAETKGCDLNSVIQSYNYGGGFLDYVAGHGKKYTFELAESFARDKSGGKKVTYTNPVAVEKNGGWRYSYGNMFYVLLVSQYLTVAQFDDETVQAIMEEALKYEGWTYVYGGDSPSTSFDCSGLVQWCYGKAGIALPRTAQEQYNVTQHIPLSEAKAGDLVFFHSTYNAGTYITHVGLYVGNNRMYHAGNPIGYADLTGSYWQQHLAGAGRIKQ
;
A
#
# COMPACT_ATOMS: atom_id res chain seq x y z
N LEU A 1 -9.20 8.47 -17.51
CA LEU A 1 -9.32 8.52 -18.98
C LEU A 1 -8.23 9.39 -19.57
N TYR A 2 -7.02 8.82 -19.75
CA TYR A 2 -5.94 9.52 -20.42
C TYR A 2 -6.19 9.44 -21.93
N HIS A 3 -6.58 10.55 -22.54
CA HIS A 3 -6.57 10.74 -24.00
C HIS A 3 -5.34 11.59 -24.38
N PRO A 4 -4.44 11.12 -25.23
CA PRO A 4 -3.37 11.98 -25.73
C PRO A 4 -3.91 12.87 -26.86
N ALA A 5 -3.67 14.17 -26.74
CA ALA A 5 -3.94 15.16 -27.78
C ALA A 5 -3.06 14.90 -29.02
N TYR A 6 -3.70 14.77 -30.17
CA TYR A 6 -3.06 14.68 -31.48
C TYR A 6 -2.67 16.08 -31.95
N HIS A 7 -1.38 16.35 -32.03
CA HIS A 7 -0.88 17.45 -32.86
C HIS A 7 -0.46 16.93 -34.24
N ARG A 8 -1.24 17.35 -35.22
CA ARG A 8 -1.00 17.13 -36.66
C ARG A 8 -0.07 18.23 -37.17
N GLN A 9 1.16 17.92 -37.55
CA GLN A 9 1.92 18.76 -38.44
C GLN A 9 2.07 18.10 -39.82
N LYS A 10 1.67 18.90 -40.83
CA LYS A 10 1.75 18.56 -42.23
C LYS A 10 3.19 18.68 -42.75
N GLY A 11 3.53 17.75 -43.61
CA GLY A 11 4.81 17.69 -44.30
C GLY A 11 5.04 18.75 -45.38
N VAL A 12 6.27 18.88 -45.75
CA VAL A 12 6.66 19.31 -47.10
C VAL A 12 7.89 18.51 -47.54
N ASP A 13 7.71 17.85 -48.65
CA ASP A 13 8.67 17.14 -49.47
C ASP A 13 9.66 18.11 -50.17
N LYS A 14 10.93 17.74 -50.36
CA LYS A 14 11.62 17.83 -51.65
C LYS A 14 13.14 17.51 -51.59
N ASN A 15 13.47 16.43 -52.33
CA ASN A 15 14.57 16.28 -53.27
C ASN A 15 16.05 16.48 -52.88
N GLY A 16 16.85 15.45 -53.21
CA GLY A 16 18.14 15.65 -53.82
C GLY A 16 19.25 14.67 -53.46
N ASN A 17 19.27 13.54 -54.02
CA ASN A 17 20.30 12.79 -54.77
C ASN A 17 21.82 12.94 -54.50
N SER A 18 22.48 11.76 -54.63
CA SER A 18 23.89 11.42 -54.98
C SER A 18 24.86 11.29 -53.79
N GLY A 19 25.30 10.12 -53.48
CA GLY A 19 26.25 9.30 -54.21
C GLY A 19 27.64 9.45 -53.59
N CYS A 20 28.22 8.45 -53.04
CA CYS A 20 29.48 7.85 -53.38
C CYS A 20 30.03 6.93 -52.28
N GLN A 21 30.68 5.91 -52.73
CA GLN A 21 31.23 4.73 -52.07
C GLN A 21 32.53 4.96 -51.28
N THR A 22 32.85 3.92 -50.52
CA THR A 22 34.18 3.41 -50.07
C THR A 22 34.80 4.14 -48.88
N GLU A 23 35.16 3.46 -47.79
CA GLU A 23 36.23 2.46 -47.64
C GLU A 23 36.13 1.76 -46.25
N GLU A 24 36.32 0.45 -46.26
CA GLU A 24 36.63 -0.35 -45.07
C GLU A 24 38.04 -0.03 -44.57
N ARG A 25 38.22 0.01 -43.26
CA ARG A 25 39.22 -0.75 -42.47
C ARG A 25 39.37 -0.24 -41.05
N GLY A 26 39.20 -1.17 -40.11
CA GLY A 26 40.09 -1.25 -38.94
C GLY A 26 39.71 -0.44 -37.72
N GLU A 27 39.00 -1.07 -36.81
CA GLU A 27 39.34 -1.03 -35.39
C GLU A 27 38.40 -1.97 -34.57
N THR A 28 38.70 -3.24 -34.69
CA THR A 28 38.29 -4.23 -33.69
C THR A 28 39.34 -4.21 -32.58
N MET A 29 39.10 -3.48 -31.53
CA MET A 29 39.65 -3.72 -30.18
C MET A 29 39.43 -2.50 -29.29
N LYS A 30 38.25 -2.40 -28.65
CA LYS A 30 38.05 -1.62 -27.38
C LYS A 30 36.60 -1.73 -26.87
N LEU A 31 35.90 -2.79 -27.21
CA LEU A 31 34.50 -2.96 -26.72
C LEU A 31 34.33 -4.11 -25.74
N ARG A 32 35.38 -4.48 -25.00
CA ARG A 32 35.35 -5.59 -24.05
C ARG A 32 35.39 -5.21 -22.57
N HIS A 33 35.51 -3.93 -22.23
CA HIS A 33 35.58 -3.49 -20.83
C HIS A 33 34.44 -2.55 -20.39
N LEU A 34 33.42 -2.31 -21.22
CA LEU A 34 32.26 -1.49 -20.84
C LEU A 34 31.01 -2.31 -20.49
N PHE A 35 31.08 -3.64 -20.63
CA PHE A 35 29.92 -4.53 -20.33
C PHE A 35 29.90 -5.09 -18.91
N PHE A 36 30.95 -4.84 -18.09
CA PHE A 36 30.99 -5.39 -16.73
C PHE A 36 30.63 -4.40 -15.61
N ALA A 37 30.41 -3.12 -15.92
CA ALA A 37 30.05 -2.12 -14.90
C ALA A 37 28.53 -1.87 -14.79
N CYS A 38 27.72 -2.31 -15.76
CA CYS A 38 26.25 -2.12 -15.72
C CYS A 38 25.46 -3.33 -15.18
N SER A 39 26.11 -4.49 -14.99
CA SER A 39 25.40 -5.69 -14.52
C SER A 39 25.15 -5.72 -13.00
N GLY A 40 25.94 -4.99 -12.21
CA GLY A 40 25.85 -4.99 -10.76
C GLY A 40 24.67 -4.16 -10.20
N VAL A 41 24.29 -3.08 -10.90
CA VAL A 41 23.19 -2.20 -10.47
C VAL A 41 21.82 -2.76 -10.89
N PHE A 42 21.78 -3.49 -12.00
CA PHE A 42 20.54 -4.15 -12.47
C PHE A 42 20.14 -5.35 -11.60
N VAL A 43 21.09 -6.08 -11.03
CA VAL A 43 20.79 -7.24 -10.16
C VAL A 43 20.27 -6.80 -8.79
N MET A 44 20.69 -5.65 -8.26
CA MET A 44 20.15 -5.13 -6.98
C MET A 44 18.74 -4.56 -7.11
N MET A 45 18.36 -3.96 -8.24
CA MET A 45 16.98 -3.52 -8.48
C MET A 45 16.04 -4.71 -8.74
N PHE A 46 16.54 -5.81 -9.34
CA PHE A 46 15.72 -7.01 -9.58
C PHE A 46 15.42 -7.80 -8.31
N SER A 47 16.31 -7.80 -7.30
CA SER A 47 16.05 -8.50 -6.03
C SER A 47 15.04 -7.78 -5.14
N LEU A 48 14.85 -6.46 -5.30
CA LEU A 48 13.82 -5.71 -4.57
C LEU A 48 12.43 -5.87 -5.23
N LEU A 49 12.37 -6.09 -6.55
CA LEU A 49 11.12 -6.33 -7.28
C LEU A 49 10.60 -7.77 -7.12
N LEU A 50 11.48 -8.74 -6.89
CA LEU A 50 11.10 -10.16 -6.71
C LEU A 50 10.35 -10.42 -5.38
N LEU A 51 10.50 -9.53 -4.38
CA LEU A 51 9.81 -9.66 -3.09
C LEU A 51 8.33 -9.22 -3.14
N VAL A 52 7.94 -8.45 -4.15
CA VAL A 52 6.54 -8.00 -4.31
C VAL A 52 5.70 -8.99 -5.12
N VAL A 53 6.31 -9.81 -5.99
CA VAL A 53 5.61 -10.74 -6.88
C VAL A 53 5.26 -12.07 -6.23
N ILE A 54 5.97 -12.48 -5.17
CA ILE A 54 5.70 -13.76 -4.45
C ILE A 54 4.38 -13.73 -3.66
N VAL A 55 3.78 -12.55 -3.45
CA VAL A 55 2.53 -12.41 -2.68
C VAL A 55 1.26 -12.68 -3.51
N PHE A 56 1.39 -12.83 -4.84
CA PHE A 56 0.26 -13.03 -5.74
C PHE A 56 0.34 -14.30 -6.60
N SER A 57 1.09 -15.31 -6.18
CA SER A 57 0.96 -16.63 -6.79
C SER A 57 -0.32 -17.30 -6.28
N ASP A 58 -1.23 -17.58 -7.20
CA ASP A 58 -2.47 -18.29 -6.99
C ASP A 58 -2.25 -19.59 -6.18
N GLU A 59 -2.60 -19.57 -4.91
CA GLU A 59 -3.04 -20.77 -4.21
C GLU A 59 -4.57 -20.66 -4.09
N GLU A 60 -5.26 -21.51 -4.87
CA GLU A 60 -6.64 -21.87 -4.62
C GLU A 60 -6.70 -22.54 -3.25
N ASP A 61 -7.01 -21.75 -2.21
CA ASP A 61 -7.52 -22.34 -0.97
C ASP A 61 -8.71 -21.53 -0.47
N GLY A 62 -9.83 -22.25 -0.29
CA GLY A 62 -11.09 -21.70 0.16
C GLY A 62 -11.02 -21.21 1.59
N GLY A 63 -10.57 -19.98 1.80
CA GLY A 63 -10.48 -19.29 3.07
C GLY A 63 -11.35 -18.05 3.10
N SER A 64 -12.18 -17.99 4.10
CA SER A 64 -13.00 -16.89 4.61
C SER A 64 -12.50 -15.50 4.22
N GLY A 65 -13.41 -14.68 3.67
CA GLY A 65 -13.13 -13.31 3.23
C GLY A 65 -12.76 -12.39 4.39
N GLY A 66 -11.48 -12.35 4.78
CA GLY A 66 -10.94 -11.33 5.65
C GLY A 66 -10.83 -10.01 4.91
N ASN A 67 -11.27 -8.91 5.51
CA ASN A 67 -10.98 -7.56 5.04
C ASN A 67 -9.47 -7.34 5.04
N LEU A 68 -8.92 -6.90 3.91
CA LEU A 68 -7.51 -6.49 3.82
C LEU A 68 -7.30 -5.24 4.67
N ILE A 69 -6.54 -5.35 5.76
CA ILE A 69 -6.16 -4.23 6.60
C ILE A 69 -4.81 -3.71 6.14
N TYR A 70 -4.79 -2.51 5.57
CA TYR A 70 -3.55 -1.87 5.12
C TYR A 70 -2.84 -1.19 6.29
N GLY A 71 -1.85 -1.88 6.85
CA GLY A 71 -1.11 -1.48 8.03
C GLY A 71 -0.12 -0.34 7.86
N GLY A 72 0.05 0.22 6.66
CA GLY A 72 0.95 1.35 6.41
C GLY A 72 1.03 1.73 4.95
N VAL A 73 1.61 2.90 4.70
CA VAL A 73 1.81 3.43 3.35
C VAL A 73 3.25 3.92 3.17
N SER A 74 3.85 3.61 2.01
CA SER A 74 5.19 4.09 1.63
C SER A 74 5.05 4.99 0.41
N VAL A 75 4.87 6.28 0.63
CA VAL A 75 4.65 7.30 -0.40
C VAL A 75 5.69 8.41 -0.30
N SER A 76 5.78 9.24 -1.33
CA SER A 76 6.73 10.36 -1.40
C SER A 76 6.41 11.47 -0.38
N GLN A 77 7.38 12.37 -0.14
CA GLN A 77 7.19 13.51 0.76
C GLN A 77 6.16 14.50 0.20
N GLU A 78 6.07 14.62 -1.12
CA GLU A 78 5.07 15.44 -1.81
C GLU A 78 3.66 14.95 -1.49
N VAL A 79 3.44 13.63 -1.49
CA VAL A 79 2.16 13.04 -1.09
C VAL A 79 1.89 13.25 0.40
N LEU A 80 2.91 13.01 1.26
CA LEU A 80 2.77 13.21 2.71
C LEU A 80 2.45 14.67 3.09
N ALA A 81 2.88 15.64 2.30
CA ALA A 81 2.52 17.04 2.52
C ALA A 81 1.02 17.30 2.46
N HIS A 82 0.25 16.48 1.74
CA HIS A 82 -1.20 16.59 1.66
C HIS A 82 -1.94 15.85 2.79
N LYS A 83 -1.25 15.06 3.60
CA LYS A 83 -1.85 14.22 4.65
C LYS A 83 -2.76 15.00 5.61
N PRO A 84 -2.39 16.20 6.15
CA PRO A 84 -3.26 16.94 7.07
C PRO A 84 -4.61 17.34 6.43
N MET A 85 -4.58 17.74 5.16
CA MET A 85 -5.79 18.09 4.41
C MET A 85 -6.63 16.85 4.10
N LEU A 86 -5.97 15.76 3.74
CA LEU A 86 -6.62 14.48 3.47
C LEU A 86 -7.31 13.93 4.74
N GLU A 87 -6.65 14.00 5.91
CA GLU A 87 -7.23 13.61 7.20
C GLU A 87 -8.49 14.43 7.55
N LYS A 88 -8.44 15.76 7.30
CA LYS A 88 -9.60 16.62 7.49
C LYS A 88 -10.81 16.15 6.69
N HIS A 89 -10.63 15.90 5.40
CA HIS A 89 -11.73 15.51 4.52
C HIS A 89 -12.10 14.03 4.65
N ALA A 90 -11.16 13.13 4.95
CA ALA A 90 -11.47 11.74 5.28
C ALA A 90 -12.41 11.67 6.50
N ARG A 91 -12.15 12.49 7.54
CA ARG A 91 -13.05 12.62 8.71
C ARG A 91 -14.41 13.20 8.36
N GLU A 92 -14.47 14.20 7.47
CA GLU A 92 -15.74 14.79 6.99
C GLU A 92 -16.66 13.74 6.37
N TYR A 93 -16.08 12.73 5.71
CA TYR A 93 -16.82 11.67 5.02
C TYR A 93 -16.82 10.32 5.75
N GLY A 94 -16.25 10.23 6.96
CA GLY A 94 -16.23 9.02 7.80
C GLY A 94 -15.41 7.88 7.22
N ILE A 95 -14.27 8.19 6.58
CA ILE A 95 -13.39 7.24 5.89
C ILE A 95 -11.94 7.33 6.37
N GLU A 96 -11.70 7.75 7.63
CA GLU A 96 -10.35 7.92 8.18
C GLU A 96 -9.55 6.61 8.20
N GLU A 97 -10.22 5.48 8.36
CA GLU A 97 -9.60 4.16 8.34
C GLU A 97 -8.94 3.83 6.98
N TYR A 98 -9.37 4.52 5.89
CA TYR A 98 -8.80 4.34 4.55
C TYR A 98 -7.71 5.36 4.21
N LEU A 99 -7.21 6.13 5.18
CA LEU A 99 -6.23 7.19 4.93
C LEU A 99 -5.00 6.70 4.16
N ASN A 100 -4.48 5.52 4.50
CA ASN A 100 -3.34 4.93 3.81
C ASN A 100 -3.67 4.60 2.34
N VAL A 101 -4.87 4.11 2.07
CA VAL A 101 -5.36 3.84 0.70
C VAL A 101 -5.47 5.15 -0.09
N LEU A 102 -6.01 6.19 0.51
CA LEU A 102 -6.15 7.51 -0.13
C LEU A 102 -4.80 8.15 -0.44
N LEU A 103 -3.81 8.03 0.46
CA LEU A 103 -2.42 8.46 0.20
C LEU A 103 -1.79 7.68 -0.95
N ALA A 104 -2.01 6.37 -1.01
CA ALA A 104 -1.52 5.54 -2.11
C ALA A 104 -2.21 5.90 -3.44
N ILE A 105 -3.50 6.25 -3.41
CA ILE A 105 -4.22 6.78 -4.58
C ILE A 105 -3.59 8.09 -5.05
N ILE A 106 -3.34 9.07 -4.18
CA ILE A 106 -2.63 10.32 -4.56
C ILE A 106 -1.28 10.00 -5.20
N GLN A 107 -0.54 9.04 -4.64
CA GLN A 107 0.76 8.63 -5.20
C GLN A 107 0.64 8.09 -6.62
N VAL A 108 -0.37 7.29 -6.91
CA VAL A 108 -0.60 6.71 -8.25
C VAL A 108 -1.14 7.75 -9.24
N GLU A 109 -2.02 8.63 -8.79
CA GLU A 109 -2.69 9.60 -9.67
C GLU A 109 -1.78 10.77 -10.06
N SER A 110 -1.00 11.31 -9.13
CA SER A 110 -0.24 12.54 -9.37
C SER A 110 1.16 12.57 -8.77
N GLY A 111 1.50 11.60 -7.90
CA GLY A 111 2.69 11.69 -7.07
C GLY A 111 2.68 12.88 -6.10
N GLY A 112 1.52 13.48 -5.86
CA GLY A 112 1.34 14.65 -5.00
C GLY A 112 1.78 15.98 -5.64
N THR A 113 2.07 16.03 -6.94
CA THR A 113 2.70 17.19 -7.61
C THR A 113 1.76 18.01 -8.50
N LEU A 114 0.57 17.49 -8.81
CA LEU A 114 -0.44 18.21 -9.61
C LEU A 114 -1.40 18.99 -8.69
N GLU A 115 -2.09 19.99 -9.20
CA GLU A 115 -3.14 20.67 -8.44
C GLU A 115 -4.33 19.74 -8.16
N ASP A 116 -4.80 19.01 -9.15
CA ASP A 116 -5.79 17.94 -8.98
C ASP A 116 -5.08 16.65 -8.52
N VAL A 117 -4.63 16.66 -7.26
CA VAL A 117 -3.75 15.61 -6.72
C VAL A 117 -4.38 14.22 -6.70
N MET A 118 -5.71 14.13 -6.60
CA MET A 118 -6.47 12.87 -6.61
C MET A 118 -7.09 12.56 -7.97
N GLN A 119 -6.84 13.40 -9.00
CA GLN A 119 -7.44 13.32 -10.34
C GLN A 119 -8.97 13.12 -10.29
N SER A 120 -9.62 13.84 -9.39
CA SER A 120 -11.04 13.66 -9.06
C SER A 120 -11.99 14.51 -9.91
N SER A 121 -11.47 15.41 -10.78
CA SER A 121 -12.27 16.27 -11.67
C SER A 121 -13.25 15.46 -12.52
N GLU A 122 -12.80 14.32 -13.06
CA GLU A 122 -13.63 13.50 -13.97
C GLU A 122 -14.85 12.89 -13.26
N SER A 123 -14.78 12.68 -11.95
CA SER A 123 -15.94 12.22 -11.15
C SER A 123 -17.09 13.25 -11.10
N LEU A 124 -16.76 14.53 -11.38
CA LEU A 124 -17.73 15.62 -11.53
C LEU A 124 -18.11 15.91 -12.99
N GLY A 125 -17.58 15.13 -13.94
CA GLY A 125 -17.76 15.37 -15.37
C GLY A 125 -16.97 16.58 -15.89
N LEU A 126 -15.96 17.03 -15.13
CA LEU A 126 -15.05 18.11 -15.53
C LEU A 126 -13.86 17.55 -16.33
N PRO A 127 -13.18 18.40 -17.13
CA PRO A 127 -11.91 18.00 -17.74
C PRO A 127 -10.86 17.60 -16.69
N PRO A 128 -9.91 16.70 -17.01
CA PRO A 128 -8.79 16.37 -16.12
C PRO A 128 -8.02 17.61 -15.65
N ASN A 129 -7.52 17.59 -14.41
CA ASN A 129 -6.76 18.67 -13.78
C ASN A 129 -7.54 20.02 -13.68
N SER A 130 -8.84 19.98 -13.45
CA SER A 130 -9.70 21.18 -13.35
C SER A 130 -9.92 21.64 -11.92
N LEU A 131 -9.51 20.88 -10.91
CA LEU A 131 -9.70 21.20 -9.50
C LEU A 131 -8.41 21.70 -8.87
N SER A 132 -8.54 22.62 -7.91
CA SER A 132 -7.47 22.96 -6.98
C SER A 132 -7.19 21.79 -6.03
N THR A 133 -6.06 21.82 -5.33
CA THR A 133 -5.64 20.75 -4.42
C THR A 133 -6.69 20.44 -3.35
N GLU A 134 -7.28 21.48 -2.71
CA GLU A 134 -8.30 21.24 -1.68
C GLU A 134 -9.60 20.68 -2.28
N GLU A 135 -10.05 21.21 -3.42
CA GLU A 135 -11.23 20.71 -4.10
C GLU A 135 -11.03 19.26 -4.58
N SER A 136 -9.85 18.95 -5.09
CA SER A 136 -9.47 17.61 -5.52
C SER A 136 -9.52 16.62 -4.36
N ILE A 137 -8.89 16.93 -3.23
CA ILE A 137 -8.89 16.07 -2.05
C ILE A 137 -10.30 15.89 -1.49
N LYS A 138 -11.05 16.98 -1.38
CA LYS A 138 -12.43 16.92 -0.91
C LYS A 138 -13.31 16.04 -1.81
N GLN A 139 -13.23 16.25 -3.12
CA GLN A 139 -14.01 15.47 -4.10
C GLN A 139 -13.54 14.02 -4.15
N GLY A 140 -12.23 13.76 -4.09
CA GLY A 140 -11.67 12.41 -4.06
C GLY A 140 -12.14 11.62 -2.84
N CYS A 141 -12.12 12.23 -1.65
CA CYS A 141 -12.65 11.62 -0.43
C CYS A 141 -14.16 11.33 -0.55
N LYS A 142 -14.92 12.30 -1.04
CA LYS A 142 -16.37 12.13 -1.25
C LYS A 142 -16.64 10.96 -2.20
N TYR A 143 -16.00 10.95 -3.35
CA TYR A 143 -16.18 9.91 -4.35
C TYR A 143 -15.78 8.52 -3.83
N PHE A 144 -14.67 8.43 -3.10
CA PHE A 144 -14.25 7.18 -2.47
C PHE A 144 -15.26 6.69 -1.43
N SER A 145 -15.83 7.60 -0.61
CA SER A 145 -16.88 7.24 0.35
C SER A 145 -18.16 6.74 -0.30
N GLU A 146 -18.55 7.32 -1.43
CA GLU A 146 -19.70 6.87 -2.22
C GLU A 146 -19.47 5.45 -2.80
N LEU A 147 -18.25 5.17 -3.27
CA LEU A 147 -17.87 3.85 -3.76
C LEU A 147 -17.85 2.81 -2.63
N LEU A 148 -17.36 3.17 -1.43
CA LEU A 148 -17.40 2.29 -0.25
C LEU A 148 -18.84 1.91 0.12
N ALA A 149 -19.73 2.88 0.23
CA ALA A 149 -21.13 2.63 0.55
C ALA A 149 -21.82 1.75 -0.51
N ALA A 150 -21.49 1.96 -1.78
CA ALA A 150 -22.00 1.13 -2.88
C ALA A 150 -21.44 -0.30 -2.81
N ALA A 151 -20.15 -0.47 -2.48
CA ALA A 151 -19.50 -1.76 -2.33
C ALA A 151 -20.08 -2.55 -1.14
N GLU A 152 -20.29 -1.91 0.00
CA GLU A 152 -20.93 -2.50 1.17
C GLU A 152 -22.34 -3.05 0.83
N THR A 153 -23.16 -2.22 0.18
CA THR A 153 -24.50 -2.62 -0.27
C THR A 153 -24.48 -3.85 -1.19
N LYS A 154 -23.45 -3.97 -2.03
CA LYS A 154 -23.30 -5.07 -3.01
C LYS A 154 -22.52 -6.26 -2.44
N GLY A 155 -21.89 -6.12 -1.28
CA GLY A 155 -21.00 -7.09 -0.66
C GLY A 155 -19.67 -7.27 -1.41
N CYS A 156 -19.18 -6.21 -2.06
CA CYS A 156 -17.90 -6.20 -2.76
C CYS A 156 -16.75 -5.82 -1.82
N ASP A 157 -15.54 -6.30 -2.13
CA ASP A 157 -14.33 -6.05 -1.34
C ASP A 157 -13.70 -4.68 -1.61
N LEU A 158 -12.72 -4.28 -0.78
CA LEU A 158 -12.01 -3.01 -0.89
C LEU A 158 -11.22 -2.88 -2.21
N ASN A 159 -10.66 -3.96 -2.74
CA ASN A 159 -9.97 -3.93 -4.03
C ASN A 159 -10.92 -3.58 -5.17
N SER A 160 -12.19 -4.00 -5.08
CA SER A 160 -13.24 -3.58 -6.00
C SER A 160 -13.51 -2.07 -5.92
N VAL A 161 -13.46 -1.49 -4.73
CA VAL A 161 -13.57 -0.03 -4.51
C VAL A 161 -12.37 0.70 -5.13
N ILE A 162 -11.15 0.24 -4.84
CA ILE A 162 -9.91 0.82 -5.39
C ILE A 162 -9.96 0.81 -6.92
N GLN A 163 -10.28 -0.33 -7.55
CA GLN A 163 -10.39 -0.39 -9.01
C GLN A 163 -11.49 0.52 -9.54
N SER A 164 -12.61 0.64 -8.81
CA SER A 164 -13.74 1.49 -9.20
C SER A 164 -13.42 2.98 -9.12
N TYR A 165 -12.46 3.38 -8.29
CA TYR A 165 -11.98 4.76 -8.27
C TYR A 165 -11.46 5.17 -9.65
N ASN A 166 -10.74 4.29 -10.33
CA ASN A 166 -10.24 4.51 -11.69
C ASN A 166 -11.25 4.18 -12.81
N TYR A 167 -12.10 3.16 -12.61
CA TYR A 167 -13.02 2.67 -13.65
C TYR A 167 -14.43 3.30 -13.59
N GLY A 168 -14.76 3.97 -12.50
CA GLY A 168 -16.10 4.38 -12.19
C GLY A 168 -16.92 3.28 -11.50
N GLY A 169 -18.02 3.70 -10.82
CA GLY A 169 -18.85 2.82 -9.99
C GLY A 169 -19.50 1.63 -10.71
N GLY A 170 -19.60 1.68 -12.04
CA GLY A 170 -20.11 0.55 -12.84
C GLY A 170 -19.25 -0.72 -12.74
N PHE A 171 -18.02 -0.63 -12.29
CA PHE A 171 -17.18 -1.81 -12.02
C PHE A 171 -17.67 -2.57 -10.79
N LEU A 172 -18.21 -1.89 -9.77
CA LEU A 172 -18.82 -2.58 -8.61
C LEU A 172 -20.03 -3.44 -9.02
N ASP A 173 -20.86 -2.96 -9.96
CA ASP A 173 -21.97 -3.77 -10.49
C ASP A 173 -21.46 -5.01 -11.23
N TYR A 174 -20.38 -4.84 -11.99
CA TYR A 174 -19.74 -5.95 -12.69
C TYR A 174 -19.19 -7.00 -11.73
N VAL A 175 -18.42 -6.60 -10.72
CA VAL A 175 -17.86 -7.50 -9.71
C VAL A 175 -18.96 -8.19 -8.88
N ALA A 176 -20.02 -7.46 -8.51
CA ALA A 176 -21.16 -8.01 -7.77
C ALA A 176 -21.83 -9.17 -8.53
N GLY A 177 -21.89 -9.09 -9.86
CA GLY A 177 -22.37 -10.16 -10.73
C GLY A 177 -21.40 -11.33 -10.94
N HIS A 178 -20.14 -11.21 -10.49
CA HIS A 178 -19.06 -12.17 -10.76
C HIS A 178 -18.34 -12.66 -9.48
N GLY A 179 -19.05 -12.82 -8.39
CA GLY A 179 -18.51 -13.40 -7.17
C GLY A 179 -18.14 -12.39 -6.08
N LYS A 180 -18.36 -11.09 -6.29
CA LYS A 180 -18.23 -10.01 -5.29
C LYS A 180 -16.80 -9.71 -4.81
N LYS A 181 -15.80 -10.37 -5.37
CA LYS A 181 -14.39 -10.14 -5.07
C LYS A 181 -13.65 -9.68 -6.30
N TYR A 182 -12.76 -8.72 -6.11
CA TYR A 182 -11.85 -8.26 -7.16
C TYR A 182 -10.92 -9.39 -7.57
N THR A 183 -10.71 -9.53 -8.88
CA THR A 183 -9.56 -10.22 -9.47
C THR A 183 -9.01 -9.39 -10.62
N PHE A 184 -7.74 -9.59 -10.95
CA PHE A 184 -7.13 -8.91 -12.11
C PHE A 184 -7.85 -9.25 -13.40
N GLU A 185 -8.31 -10.49 -13.55
CA GLU A 185 -9.03 -11.00 -14.72
C GLU A 185 -10.38 -10.30 -14.90
N LEU A 186 -11.07 -9.98 -13.79
CA LEU A 186 -12.31 -9.18 -13.84
C LEU A 186 -12.01 -7.74 -14.29
N ALA A 187 -10.94 -7.12 -13.78
CA ALA A 187 -10.53 -5.79 -14.20
C ALA A 187 -10.11 -5.78 -15.69
N GLU A 188 -9.34 -6.78 -16.13
CA GLU A 188 -8.96 -6.94 -17.53
C GLU A 188 -10.18 -7.15 -18.44
N SER A 189 -11.11 -8.04 -18.07
CA SER A 189 -12.31 -8.33 -18.85
C SER A 189 -13.21 -7.10 -18.98
N PHE A 190 -13.42 -6.38 -17.87
CA PHE A 190 -14.21 -5.15 -17.89
C PHE A 190 -13.58 -4.09 -18.81
N ALA A 191 -12.26 -3.87 -18.73
CA ALA A 191 -11.57 -2.92 -19.60
C ALA A 191 -11.62 -3.35 -21.07
N ARG A 192 -11.48 -4.64 -21.35
CA ARG A 192 -11.65 -5.19 -22.72
C ARG A 192 -13.02 -4.85 -23.28
N ASP A 193 -14.07 -5.14 -22.53
CA ASP A 193 -15.45 -4.94 -22.98
C ASP A 193 -15.74 -3.44 -23.18
N LYS A 194 -15.33 -2.58 -22.25
CA LYS A 194 -15.50 -1.13 -22.33
C LYS A 194 -14.69 -0.47 -23.46
N SER A 195 -13.52 -1.03 -23.81
CA SER A 195 -12.66 -0.51 -24.90
C SER A 195 -13.00 -1.09 -26.28
N GLY A 196 -13.92 -2.06 -26.36
CA GLY A 196 -14.14 -2.85 -27.57
C GLY A 196 -12.92 -3.68 -27.97
N GLY A 197 -12.11 -4.12 -27.01
CA GLY A 197 -10.89 -4.91 -27.20
C GLY A 197 -9.67 -4.09 -27.66
N LYS A 198 -9.75 -2.76 -27.75
CA LYS A 198 -8.64 -1.90 -28.20
C LYS A 198 -7.54 -1.86 -27.14
N LYS A 199 -6.32 -2.24 -27.57
CA LYS A 199 -5.11 -2.21 -26.73
C LYS A 199 -4.25 -0.99 -27.03
N VAL A 200 -3.50 -0.54 -26.03
CA VAL A 200 -2.49 0.52 -26.13
C VAL A 200 -1.22 0.06 -25.41
N THR A 201 -0.06 0.56 -25.87
CA THR A 201 1.22 0.33 -25.18
C THR A 201 1.19 0.96 -23.81
N TYR A 202 1.70 0.25 -22.80
CA TYR A 202 1.81 0.71 -21.43
C TYR A 202 3.12 0.20 -20.82
N THR A 203 4.12 1.07 -20.76
CA THR A 203 5.51 0.73 -20.38
C THR A 203 5.75 0.72 -18.87
N ASN A 204 4.70 0.78 -18.05
CA ASN A 204 4.86 0.64 -16.59
C ASN A 204 5.47 -0.73 -16.26
N PRO A 205 6.47 -0.81 -15.35
CA PRO A 205 7.13 -2.07 -15.00
C PRO A 205 6.18 -3.21 -14.65
N VAL A 206 5.10 -2.93 -13.89
CA VAL A 206 4.08 -3.93 -13.53
C VAL A 206 3.42 -4.53 -14.78
N ALA A 207 3.09 -3.71 -15.77
CA ALA A 207 2.49 -4.18 -17.00
C ALA A 207 3.49 -4.93 -17.88
N VAL A 208 4.75 -4.45 -17.94
CA VAL A 208 5.82 -5.13 -18.69
C VAL A 208 6.03 -6.54 -18.15
N GLU A 209 6.09 -6.69 -16.84
CA GLU A 209 6.26 -7.98 -16.18
C GLU A 209 5.04 -8.89 -16.38
N LYS A 210 3.83 -8.37 -16.16
CA LYS A 210 2.61 -9.19 -16.18
C LYS A 210 2.18 -9.60 -17.58
N ASN A 211 2.34 -8.75 -18.59
CA ASN A 211 1.81 -9.04 -19.93
C ASN A 211 2.63 -8.51 -21.12
N GLY A 212 3.84 -8.01 -20.90
CA GLY A 212 4.70 -7.48 -21.95
C GLY A 212 4.44 -6.00 -22.29
N GLY A 213 3.78 -5.24 -21.43
CA GLY A 213 3.71 -3.78 -21.52
C GLY A 213 2.55 -3.23 -22.33
N TRP A 214 1.34 -3.73 -22.14
CA TRP A 214 0.13 -3.19 -22.76
C TRP A 214 -1.05 -3.14 -21.76
N ARG A 215 -2.04 -2.33 -22.07
CA ARG A 215 -3.34 -2.32 -21.41
C ARG A 215 -4.47 -2.06 -22.40
N TYR A 216 -5.70 -2.32 -22.00
CA TYR A 216 -6.86 -1.87 -22.77
C TYR A 216 -7.01 -0.35 -22.70
N SER A 217 -7.58 0.26 -23.74
CA SER A 217 -7.76 1.71 -23.85
C SER A 217 -8.94 2.25 -23.04
N TYR A 218 -9.20 1.65 -21.88
CA TYR A 218 -10.19 2.07 -20.90
C TYR A 218 -9.61 1.99 -19.51
N GLY A 219 -9.54 3.11 -18.80
CA GLY A 219 -8.95 3.19 -17.48
C GLY A 219 -7.59 2.48 -17.36
N ASN A 220 -7.33 1.89 -16.22
CA ASN A 220 -6.10 1.13 -15.97
C ASN A 220 -6.39 -0.18 -15.24
N MET A 221 -6.33 -1.32 -15.94
CA MET A 221 -6.56 -2.65 -15.35
C MET A 221 -5.52 -3.04 -14.29
N PHE A 222 -4.40 -2.34 -14.21
CA PHE A 222 -3.37 -2.54 -13.21
C PHE A 222 -3.55 -1.67 -11.97
N TYR A 223 -4.64 -0.90 -11.86
CA TYR A 223 -4.77 0.16 -10.86
C TYR A 223 -4.63 -0.36 -9.42
N VAL A 224 -5.29 -1.46 -9.07
CA VAL A 224 -5.12 -2.11 -7.76
C VAL A 224 -3.67 -2.52 -7.53
N LEU A 225 -3.00 -3.13 -8.50
CA LEU A 225 -1.60 -3.51 -8.37
C LEU A 225 -0.69 -2.29 -8.14
N LEU A 226 -0.96 -1.17 -8.83
CA LEU A 226 -0.20 0.07 -8.67
C LEU A 226 -0.41 0.70 -7.29
N VAL A 227 -1.65 0.77 -6.81
CA VAL A 227 -1.96 1.29 -5.47
C VAL A 227 -1.36 0.40 -4.39
N SER A 228 -1.48 -0.93 -4.55
CA SER A 228 -0.98 -1.91 -3.59
C SER A 228 0.55 -1.87 -3.41
N GLN A 229 1.31 -1.40 -4.40
CA GLN A 229 2.78 -1.23 -4.27
C GLN A 229 3.15 -0.27 -3.13
N TYR A 230 2.28 0.68 -2.82
CA TYR A 230 2.50 1.67 -1.76
C TYR A 230 1.88 1.27 -0.42
N LEU A 231 1.07 0.21 -0.41
CA LEU A 231 0.39 -0.26 0.78
C LEU A 231 1.16 -1.44 1.40
N THR A 232 1.37 -1.37 2.69
CA THR A 232 1.89 -2.52 3.43
C THR A 232 0.69 -3.35 3.86
N VAL A 233 0.47 -4.48 3.21
CA VAL A 233 -0.56 -5.43 3.62
C VAL A 233 -0.04 -6.16 4.86
N ALA A 234 -0.73 -6.01 5.97
CA ALA A 234 -0.59 -6.94 7.06
C ALA A 234 -1.43 -8.18 6.69
N GLN A 235 -0.80 -9.15 6.04
CA GLN A 235 -1.42 -10.48 5.88
C GLN A 235 -1.37 -11.18 7.23
N PHE A 236 -2.54 -11.38 7.80
CA PHE A 236 -2.70 -12.20 8.98
C PHE A 236 -3.35 -13.50 8.53
N ASP A 237 -2.56 -14.55 8.41
CA ASP A 237 -3.03 -15.91 8.07
C ASP A 237 -3.83 -16.56 9.21
N ASP A 238 -3.90 -15.90 10.37
CA ASP A 238 -4.54 -16.35 11.59
C ASP A 238 -5.69 -15.41 11.97
N GLU A 239 -6.90 -15.92 12.07
CA GLU A 239 -8.10 -15.18 12.45
C GLU A 239 -7.93 -14.47 13.82
N THR A 240 -7.14 -15.05 14.71
CA THR A 240 -6.82 -14.46 16.03
C THR A 240 -5.98 -13.20 15.86
N VAL A 241 -4.97 -13.24 15.00
CA VAL A 241 -4.10 -12.09 14.72
C VAL A 241 -4.86 -10.99 14.02
N GLN A 242 -5.76 -11.36 13.11
CA GLN A 242 -6.67 -10.42 12.47
C GLN A 242 -7.54 -9.70 13.51
N ALA A 243 -8.18 -10.43 14.43
CA ALA A 243 -9.03 -9.84 15.48
C ALA A 243 -8.23 -8.91 16.40
N ILE A 244 -6.98 -9.27 16.76
CA ILE A 244 -6.08 -8.43 17.55
C ILE A 244 -5.81 -7.10 16.85
N MET A 245 -5.50 -7.15 15.55
CA MET A 245 -5.18 -5.96 14.78
C MET A 245 -6.40 -5.11 14.46
N GLU A 246 -7.55 -5.71 14.15
CA GLU A 246 -8.82 -4.98 13.99
C GLU A 246 -9.16 -4.17 15.24
N GLU A 247 -8.91 -4.73 16.43
CA GLU A 247 -9.08 -3.98 17.68
C GLU A 247 -8.03 -2.88 17.83
N ALA A 248 -6.75 -3.18 17.55
CA ALA A 248 -5.63 -2.24 17.73
C ALA A 248 -5.78 -0.98 16.84
N LEU A 249 -6.22 -1.16 15.62
CA LEU A 249 -6.37 -0.07 14.63
C LEU A 249 -7.45 0.96 15.00
N LYS A 250 -8.42 0.61 15.85
CA LYS A 250 -9.40 1.58 16.37
C LYS A 250 -8.77 2.72 17.15
N TYR A 251 -7.54 2.54 17.61
CA TYR A 251 -6.82 3.48 18.47
C TYR A 251 -5.68 4.20 17.73
N GLU A 252 -5.57 4.03 16.41
CA GLU A 252 -4.56 4.71 15.61
C GLU A 252 -4.68 6.23 15.74
N GLY A 253 -3.54 6.90 15.95
CA GLY A 253 -3.50 8.35 16.15
C GLY A 253 -3.82 8.82 17.57
N TRP A 254 -4.20 7.93 18.49
CA TRP A 254 -4.47 8.32 19.89
C TRP A 254 -3.16 8.66 20.61
N THR A 255 -3.30 9.57 21.60
CA THR A 255 -2.16 9.96 22.45
C THR A 255 -1.79 8.84 23.39
N TYR A 256 -0.49 8.57 23.53
CA TYR A 256 0.05 7.69 24.56
C TYR A 256 -0.29 8.21 25.96
N VAL A 257 -0.76 7.33 26.86
CA VAL A 257 -0.99 7.67 28.26
C VAL A 257 -0.33 6.62 29.15
N TYR A 258 0.66 7.04 29.93
CA TYR A 258 1.35 6.16 30.86
C TYR A 258 0.36 5.55 31.88
N GLY A 259 0.37 4.23 32.01
CA GLY A 259 -0.59 3.49 32.86
C GLY A 259 -1.96 3.27 32.23
N GLY A 260 -2.22 3.79 31.02
CA GLY A 260 -3.46 3.58 30.29
C GLY A 260 -3.60 2.14 29.78
N ASP A 261 -4.80 1.57 29.86
CA ASP A 261 -5.07 0.17 29.53
C ASP A 261 -6.45 -0.08 28.90
N SER A 262 -7.16 0.99 28.56
CA SER A 262 -8.53 0.88 28.04
C SER A 262 -8.90 2.10 27.19
N PRO A 263 -9.97 2.03 26.35
CA PRO A 263 -10.42 3.18 25.58
C PRO A 263 -10.81 4.40 26.42
N SER A 264 -11.17 4.20 27.69
CA SER A 264 -11.53 5.31 28.58
C SER A 264 -10.31 6.10 29.08
N THR A 265 -9.13 5.49 29.06
CA THR A 265 -7.87 6.09 29.57
C THR A 265 -6.88 6.39 28.44
N SER A 266 -7.10 5.90 27.22
CA SER A 266 -6.08 5.64 26.23
C SER A 266 -5.10 4.56 26.72
N PHE A 267 -3.93 4.40 26.09
CA PHE A 267 -3.09 3.25 26.31
C PHE A 267 -1.62 3.64 26.51
N ASP A 268 -0.92 2.84 27.35
CA ASP A 268 0.52 2.67 27.25
C ASP A 268 0.85 1.45 26.38
N CYS A 269 2.13 1.15 26.16
CA CYS A 269 2.58 0.10 25.25
C CYS A 269 2.02 -1.29 25.61
N SER A 270 2.13 -1.70 26.87
CA SER A 270 1.66 -3.01 27.33
C SER A 270 0.16 -3.05 27.57
N GLY A 271 -0.46 -1.92 27.91
CA GLY A 271 -1.91 -1.80 28.03
C GLY A 271 -2.63 -1.99 26.70
N LEU A 272 -2.11 -1.41 25.61
CA LEU A 272 -2.62 -1.63 24.26
C LEU A 272 -2.55 -3.12 23.87
N VAL A 273 -1.38 -3.73 24.06
CA VAL A 273 -1.18 -5.16 23.78
C VAL A 273 -2.12 -6.01 24.61
N GLN A 274 -2.18 -5.79 25.93
CA GLN A 274 -3.08 -6.53 26.83
C GLN A 274 -4.55 -6.43 26.40
N TRP A 275 -5.00 -5.22 26.05
CA TRP A 275 -6.37 -4.97 25.61
C TRP A 275 -6.70 -5.72 24.32
N CYS A 276 -5.87 -5.57 23.29
CA CYS A 276 -6.13 -6.16 21.97
C CYS A 276 -6.12 -7.69 22.01
N TYR A 277 -5.14 -8.28 22.71
CA TYR A 277 -5.13 -9.73 22.92
C TYR A 277 -6.32 -10.22 23.78
N GLY A 278 -6.71 -9.44 24.78
CA GLY A 278 -7.89 -9.74 25.59
C GLY A 278 -9.18 -9.79 24.78
N LYS A 279 -9.31 -8.92 23.75
CA LYS A 279 -10.45 -8.96 22.82
C LYS A 279 -10.47 -10.21 21.94
N ALA A 280 -9.30 -10.76 21.65
CA ALA A 280 -9.16 -12.03 20.93
C ALA A 280 -9.20 -13.27 21.89
N GLY A 281 -9.54 -13.07 23.16
CA GLY A 281 -9.67 -14.15 24.15
C GLY A 281 -8.36 -14.60 24.79
N ILE A 282 -7.25 -13.87 24.57
CA ILE A 282 -5.92 -14.22 25.11
C ILE A 282 -5.59 -13.26 26.26
N ALA A 283 -5.49 -13.79 27.47
CA ALA A 283 -5.13 -13.00 28.65
C ALA A 283 -3.62 -12.80 28.74
N LEU A 284 -3.18 -11.54 28.80
CA LEU A 284 -1.78 -11.17 29.00
C LEU A 284 -1.60 -10.37 30.29
N PRO A 285 -0.40 -10.45 30.93
CA PRO A 285 -0.06 -9.62 32.06
C PRO A 285 -0.06 -8.12 31.71
N ARG A 286 -0.11 -7.26 32.76
CA ARG A 286 -0.24 -5.81 32.55
C ARG A 286 1.03 -5.14 32.05
N THR A 287 2.20 -5.57 32.51
CA THR A 287 3.46 -4.86 32.18
C THR A 287 4.21 -5.52 31.03
N ALA A 288 4.99 -4.72 30.28
CA ALA A 288 5.80 -5.22 29.17
C ALA A 288 6.82 -6.29 29.63
N GLN A 289 7.40 -6.13 30.84
CA GLN A 289 8.31 -7.14 31.40
C GLN A 289 7.62 -8.46 31.70
N GLU A 290 6.41 -8.43 32.25
CA GLU A 290 5.65 -9.65 32.53
C GLU A 290 5.17 -10.31 31.23
N GLN A 291 4.77 -9.53 30.22
CA GLN A 291 4.44 -10.04 28.88
C GLN A 291 5.64 -10.75 28.25
N TYR A 292 6.84 -10.17 28.37
CA TYR A 292 8.07 -10.82 27.94
C TYR A 292 8.30 -12.16 28.66
N ASN A 293 8.12 -12.20 29.98
CA ASN A 293 8.36 -13.39 30.78
C ASN A 293 7.43 -14.59 30.44
N VAL A 294 6.22 -14.32 29.94
CA VAL A 294 5.25 -15.37 29.59
C VAL A 294 5.33 -15.82 28.13
N THR A 295 6.13 -15.17 27.30
CA THR A 295 6.31 -15.53 25.89
C THR A 295 7.48 -16.49 25.67
N GLN A 296 7.48 -17.20 24.57
CA GLN A 296 8.65 -17.90 24.04
C GLN A 296 9.51 -16.89 23.28
N HIS A 297 10.70 -16.63 23.79
CA HIS A 297 11.62 -15.70 23.14
C HIS A 297 12.16 -16.28 21.83
N ILE A 298 12.10 -15.49 20.79
CA ILE A 298 12.59 -15.81 19.45
C ILE A 298 13.38 -14.62 18.89
N PRO A 299 14.34 -14.84 17.99
CA PRO A 299 14.97 -13.73 17.26
C PRO A 299 13.93 -13.03 16.36
N LEU A 300 14.12 -11.72 16.11
CA LEU A 300 13.20 -10.94 15.26
C LEU A 300 13.07 -11.53 13.84
N SER A 301 14.13 -12.19 13.34
CA SER A 301 14.12 -12.86 12.02
C SER A 301 13.15 -14.05 11.91
N GLU A 302 12.72 -14.60 13.05
CA GLU A 302 11.76 -15.70 13.13
C GLU A 302 10.35 -15.22 13.53
N ALA A 303 10.22 -13.90 13.79
CA ALA A 303 8.93 -13.32 14.17
C ALA A 303 7.94 -13.32 13.03
N LYS A 304 6.71 -13.67 13.35
CA LYS A 304 5.54 -13.61 12.46
C LYS A 304 4.56 -12.54 12.95
N ALA A 305 3.72 -12.07 12.05
CA ALA A 305 2.64 -11.18 12.44
C ALA A 305 1.82 -11.81 13.58
N GLY A 306 1.51 -11.01 14.61
CA GLY A 306 0.90 -11.47 15.85
C GLY A 306 1.87 -11.90 16.95
N ASP A 307 3.18 -12.00 16.69
CA ASP A 307 4.16 -12.08 17.78
C ASP A 307 4.33 -10.71 18.44
N LEU A 308 4.87 -10.67 19.64
CA LEU A 308 5.25 -9.43 20.33
C LEU A 308 6.69 -9.08 20.02
N VAL A 309 7.01 -7.80 19.93
CA VAL A 309 8.40 -7.32 19.86
C VAL A 309 8.70 -6.50 21.08
N PHE A 310 9.86 -6.74 21.69
CA PHE A 310 10.24 -6.20 22.98
C PHE A 310 11.50 -5.35 22.91
N PHE A 311 11.53 -4.31 23.75
CA PHE A 311 12.64 -3.36 23.79
C PHE A 311 13.04 -3.09 25.22
N HIS A 312 14.35 -2.89 25.41
CA HIS A 312 14.94 -2.53 26.70
C HIS A 312 15.39 -1.06 26.70
N SER A 313 15.55 -0.50 27.88
CA SER A 313 16.16 0.82 28.09
C SER A 313 15.55 1.97 27.28
N THR A 314 14.27 1.87 26.87
CA THR A 314 13.55 2.97 26.19
C THR A 314 13.23 4.11 27.17
N TYR A 315 13.16 3.78 28.47
CA TYR A 315 13.12 4.71 29.59
C TYR A 315 13.62 4.00 30.87
N ASN A 316 13.84 4.74 31.95
CA ASN A 316 14.31 4.17 33.22
C ASN A 316 13.12 3.58 34.03
N ALA A 317 12.83 2.30 33.84
CA ALA A 317 11.72 1.61 34.49
C ALA A 317 12.16 0.72 35.67
N GLY A 318 13.46 0.51 35.88
CA GLY A 318 13.99 -0.45 36.86
C GLY A 318 13.81 -1.92 36.45
N THR A 319 13.32 -2.20 35.26
CA THR A 319 13.16 -3.55 34.66
C THR A 319 13.97 -3.64 33.36
N TYR A 320 14.25 -4.87 32.90
CA TYR A 320 14.97 -5.07 31.65
C TYR A 320 14.12 -4.64 30.46
N ILE A 321 12.89 -5.16 30.33
CA ILE A 321 11.98 -4.75 29.25
C ILE A 321 11.21 -3.51 29.69
N THR A 322 11.22 -2.52 28.80
CA THR A 322 10.59 -1.22 29.04
C THR A 322 9.55 -0.85 28.01
N HIS A 323 9.51 -1.55 26.85
CA HIS A 323 8.51 -1.30 25.80
C HIS A 323 8.17 -2.58 25.05
N VAL A 324 6.95 -2.62 24.49
CA VAL A 324 6.41 -3.73 23.70
C VAL A 324 5.54 -3.20 22.57
N GLY A 325 5.51 -3.92 21.44
CA GLY A 325 4.61 -3.69 20.32
C GLY A 325 4.13 -5.00 19.71
N LEU A 326 3.10 -4.92 18.90
CA LEU A 326 2.58 -6.00 18.06
C LEU A 326 3.46 -6.09 16.81
N TYR A 327 4.14 -7.19 16.57
CA TYR A 327 4.86 -7.39 15.31
C TYR A 327 3.87 -7.65 14.18
N VAL A 328 3.98 -6.89 13.11
CA VAL A 328 3.05 -6.93 11.96
C VAL A 328 3.70 -7.42 10.67
N GLY A 329 4.91 -8.01 10.78
CA GLY A 329 5.67 -8.43 9.61
C GLY A 329 6.56 -7.32 9.03
N ASN A 330 7.42 -7.67 8.07
CA ASN A 330 8.26 -6.75 7.29
C ASN A 330 9.07 -5.73 8.13
N ASN A 331 9.63 -6.18 9.26
CA ASN A 331 10.34 -5.32 10.21
C ASN A 331 9.52 -4.11 10.72
N ARG A 332 8.23 -4.31 10.93
CA ARG A 332 7.33 -3.29 11.47
C ARG A 332 6.60 -3.78 12.71
N MET A 333 6.26 -2.85 13.57
CA MET A 333 5.37 -3.09 14.70
C MET A 333 4.23 -2.08 14.73
N TYR A 334 3.12 -2.44 15.36
CA TYR A 334 2.08 -1.54 15.81
C TYR A 334 2.19 -1.39 17.33
N HIS A 335 2.26 -0.17 17.84
CA HIS A 335 2.50 0.05 19.27
C HIS A 335 1.86 1.34 19.78
N ALA A 336 1.67 1.42 21.09
CA ALA A 336 1.39 2.71 21.70
C ALA A 336 2.69 3.52 21.74
N GLY A 337 2.91 4.26 20.66
CA GLY A 337 3.83 5.39 20.56
C GLY A 337 3.11 6.69 20.90
N ASN A 338 3.66 7.82 20.49
CA ASN A 338 2.95 9.10 20.57
C ASN A 338 3.05 9.84 19.23
N PRO A 339 2.02 9.66 18.37
CA PRO A 339 0.76 8.94 18.56
C PRO A 339 0.90 7.41 18.50
N ILE A 340 -0.17 6.69 18.90
CA ILE A 340 -0.32 5.24 18.70
C ILE A 340 -0.33 4.96 17.19
N GLY A 341 0.43 3.96 16.74
CA GLY A 341 0.51 3.66 15.33
C GLY A 341 1.66 2.71 14.96
N TYR A 342 2.02 2.72 13.69
CA TYR A 342 3.09 1.89 13.16
C TYR A 342 4.47 2.49 13.36
N ALA A 343 5.47 1.61 13.58
CA ALA A 343 6.87 1.98 13.61
C ALA A 343 7.72 1.01 12.78
N ASP A 344 8.73 1.56 12.11
CA ASP A 344 9.72 0.82 11.34
C ASP A 344 10.87 0.39 12.26
N LEU A 345 11.06 -0.91 12.41
CA LEU A 345 12.07 -1.53 13.27
C LEU A 345 13.49 -1.44 12.69
N THR A 346 13.67 -1.06 11.44
CA THR A 346 15.01 -0.85 10.84
C THR A 346 15.66 0.45 11.32
N GLY A 347 14.89 1.35 11.92
CA GLY A 347 15.38 2.60 12.49
C GLY A 347 16.40 2.38 13.61
N SER A 348 17.45 3.20 13.65
CA SER A 348 18.58 3.06 14.59
C SER A 348 18.13 3.04 16.05
N TYR A 349 17.13 3.84 16.41
CA TYR A 349 16.59 3.84 17.77
C TYR A 349 16.06 2.46 18.18
N TRP A 350 15.18 1.88 17.35
CA TRP A 350 14.61 0.57 17.65
C TRP A 350 15.65 -0.54 17.65
N GLN A 351 16.60 -0.48 16.71
CA GLN A 351 17.70 -1.47 16.66
C GLN A 351 18.60 -1.42 17.91
N GLN A 352 18.86 -0.26 18.47
CA GLN A 352 19.66 -0.09 19.70
C GLN A 352 18.95 -0.63 20.94
N HIS A 353 17.63 -0.63 20.96
CA HIS A 353 16.82 -1.02 22.11
C HIS A 353 16.16 -2.40 21.95
N LEU A 354 16.35 -3.08 20.83
CA LEU A 354 15.70 -4.36 20.52
C LEU A 354 16.19 -5.45 21.49
N ALA A 355 15.25 -6.07 22.21
CA ALA A 355 15.48 -7.24 23.02
C ALA A 355 15.15 -8.56 22.29
N GLY A 356 14.38 -8.49 21.22
CA GLY A 356 13.93 -9.63 20.42
C GLY A 356 12.42 -9.69 20.31
N ALA A 357 11.92 -10.81 19.81
CA ALA A 357 10.48 -11.07 19.72
C ALA A 357 10.04 -12.17 20.70
N GLY A 358 8.75 -12.24 20.95
CA GLY A 358 8.16 -13.26 21.82
C GLY A 358 6.85 -13.78 21.27
N ARG A 359 6.77 -15.10 21.16
CA ARG A 359 5.57 -15.81 20.73
C ARG A 359 4.75 -16.25 21.93
N ILE A 360 3.46 -16.01 21.90
CA ILE A 360 2.56 -16.46 22.95
C ILE A 360 2.44 -17.97 22.86
N LYS A 361 2.64 -18.65 23.98
CA LYS A 361 2.44 -20.10 24.09
C LYS A 361 0.93 -20.34 24.14
N GLN A 362 0.42 -21.03 23.13
CA GLN A 362 -0.96 -21.57 23.13
C GLN A 362 -1.05 -22.78 24.02
#